data_ef141f07df8a23c62d60a51207fb09e5
#
_entry.id   ef141f07df8a23c62d60a51207fb09e5
#
_cell.length_a   1.000
_cell.length_b   1.000
_cell.length_c   1.000
_cell.angle_alpha   90.00
_cell.angle_beta   90.00
_cell.angle_gamma   90.00
#
_symmetry.space_group_name_H-M   'P 1'
#
loop_
_entity.id
_entity.type
_entity.pdbx_description
1 polymer ?
#
loop_
_entity_poly.entity_id
_entity_poly.type
_entity_poly.pdbx_seq_one_letter_code
_entity_poly.pdbx_strand_id
1 'polypeptide(L)'
;VILGASGAGKTTALNILGGMDSASSGHVIIDGKDITSYKKKELVLYRRNDIGFVFQFYNLVPNLTVLENVELAAHTCKDSLNAVDTLEKVGLKERLNNFPSQLSGGEQQRVSIARAIAKNPKLLLCDEPTGALDYDTGKQILQLLQDTCRKEGMTVILITHNSALAPMADRLIRFKNGKVLEEKIQKNPIPIAKIEW
;
A
#
# COMPACT_ATOMS: atom_id res chain seq x y z
N VAL A 1 -9.29 -6.05 2.46
CA VAL A 1 -8.77 -5.60 3.76
C VAL A 1 -8.44 -6.80 4.63
N ILE A 2 -7.28 -6.76 5.31
CA ILE A 2 -6.86 -7.76 6.31
C ILE A 2 -6.97 -7.13 7.69
N LEU A 3 -7.82 -7.68 8.55
CA LEU A 3 -8.04 -7.24 9.92
C LEU A 3 -7.44 -8.19 10.95
N GLY A 4 -6.99 -7.66 12.06
CA GLY A 4 -6.56 -8.44 13.23
C GLY A 4 -5.87 -7.56 14.26
N ALA A 5 -5.78 -8.05 15.49
CA ALA A 5 -5.05 -7.36 16.56
C ALA A 5 -3.55 -7.22 16.24
N SER A 6 -2.85 -6.35 16.98
CA SER A 6 -1.38 -6.31 16.92
C SER A 6 -0.81 -7.70 17.25
N GLY A 7 0.25 -8.11 16.54
CA GLY A 7 0.83 -9.45 16.70
C GLY A 7 0.06 -10.61 16.06
N ALA A 8 -1.07 -10.36 15.38
CA ALA A 8 -1.86 -11.42 14.73
C ALA A 8 -1.17 -12.08 13.52
N GLY A 9 -0.02 -11.59 13.06
CA GLY A 9 0.72 -12.11 11.90
C GLY A 9 0.42 -11.39 10.58
N LYS A 10 -0.31 -10.28 10.60
CA LYS A 10 -0.70 -9.52 9.39
C LYS A 10 0.50 -8.98 8.61
N THR A 11 1.42 -8.29 9.29
CA THR A 11 2.64 -7.73 8.68
C THR A 11 3.55 -8.85 8.14
N THR A 12 3.64 -10.00 8.84
CA THR A 12 4.38 -11.17 8.34
C THR A 12 3.78 -11.67 7.03
N ALA A 13 2.45 -11.82 6.95
CA ALA A 13 1.77 -12.21 5.73
C ALA A 13 2.00 -11.20 4.61
N LEU A 14 1.94 -9.90 4.89
CA LEU A 14 2.22 -8.83 3.94
C LEU A 14 3.66 -8.90 3.42
N ASN A 15 4.64 -9.12 4.30
CA ASN A 15 6.05 -9.25 3.93
C ASN A 15 6.28 -10.46 3.02
N ILE A 16 5.60 -11.58 3.27
CA ILE A 16 5.66 -12.77 2.41
C ILE A 16 5.02 -12.47 1.04
N LEU A 17 3.83 -11.87 1.02
CA LEU A 17 3.16 -11.45 -0.23
C LEU A 17 4.02 -10.48 -1.04
N GLY A 18 4.73 -9.59 -0.36
CA GLY A 18 5.63 -8.62 -0.98
C GLY A 18 7.02 -9.17 -1.31
N GLY A 19 7.31 -10.43 -1.02
CA GLY A 19 8.62 -11.05 -1.29
C GLY A 19 9.75 -10.44 -0.46
N MET A 20 9.45 -9.84 0.71
CA MET A 20 10.44 -9.37 1.68
C MET A 20 10.84 -10.46 2.65
N ASP A 21 9.94 -11.43 2.88
CA ASP A 21 10.17 -12.61 3.69
C ASP A 21 9.78 -13.86 2.91
N SER A 22 10.21 -15.03 3.35
CA SER A 22 9.98 -16.33 2.71
C SER A 22 8.96 -17.15 3.48
N ALA A 23 8.04 -17.80 2.78
CA ALA A 23 7.15 -18.77 3.40
C ALA A 23 7.94 -20.03 3.79
N SER A 24 7.72 -20.54 5.01
CA SER A 24 8.33 -21.80 5.47
C SER A 24 7.72 -23.02 4.77
N SER A 25 6.46 -22.93 4.32
CA SER A 25 5.75 -23.98 3.58
C SER A 25 4.55 -23.39 2.84
N GLY A 26 3.99 -24.15 1.92
CA GLY A 26 2.87 -23.72 1.10
C GLY A 26 3.29 -22.92 -0.13
N HIS A 27 2.33 -22.25 -0.76
CA HIS A 27 2.52 -21.51 -2.01
C HIS A 27 1.95 -20.10 -1.90
N VAL A 28 2.61 -19.14 -2.57
CA VAL A 28 2.13 -17.77 -2.75
C VAL A 28 2.03 -17.49 -4.24
N ILE A 29 0.80 -17.46 -4.73
CA ILE A 29 0.52 -17.29 -6.17
C ILE A 29 0.02 -15.86 -6.40
N ILE A 30 0.79 -15.08 -7.17
CA ILE A 30 0.48 -13.72 -7.57
C ILE A 30 0.43 -13.65 -9.09
N ASP A 31 -0.71 -13.23 -9.63
CA ASP A 31 -0.92 -13.15 -11.07
C ASP A 31 -0.53 -14.46 -11.80
N GLY A 32 -0.95 -15.61 -11.24
CA GLY A 32 -0.67 -16.94 -11.76
C GLY A 32 0.76 -17.45 -11.58
N LYS A 33 1.65 -16.71 -10.92
CA LYS A 33 3.05 -17.08 -10.68
C LYS A 33 3.26 -17.43 -9.22
N ASP A 34 3.89 -18.56 -8.96
CA ASP A 34 4.28 -18.97 -7.62
C ASP A 34 5.60 -18.33 -7.22
N ILE A 35 5.53 -17.31 -6.38
CA ILE A 35 6.70 -16.54 -5.93
C ILE A 35 7.50 -17.26 -4.83
N THR A 36 6.99 -18.35 -4.24
CA THR A 36 7.72 -19.12 -3.21
C THR A 36 8.93 -19.82 -3.79
N SER A 37 8.93 -20.11 -5.09
CA SER A 37 10.05 -20.71 -5.81
C SER A 37 11.14 -19.70 -6.24
N TYR A 38 10.89 -18.39 -6.08
CA TYR A 38 11.77 -17.35 -6.56
C TYR A 38 13.07 -17.27 -5.77
N LYS A 39 14.18 -17.18 -6.51
CA LYS A 39 15.51 -16.88 -5.95
C LYS A 39 15.60 -15.40 -5.57
N LYS A 40 16.62 -15.03 -4.78
CA LYS A 40 16.84 -13.64 -4.32
C LYS A 40 16.78 -12.61 -5.46
N LYS A 41 17.38 -12.89 -6.61
CA LYS A 41 17.36 -11.98 -7.78
C LYS A 41 15.95 -11.82 -8.37
N GLU A 42 15.18 -12.88 -8.41
CA GLU A 42 13.80 -12.86 -8.91
C GLU A 42 12.87 -12.11 -7.95
N LEU A 43 13.04 -12.29 -6.63
CA LEU A 43 12.32 -11.51 -5.62
C LEU A 43 12.67 -10.01 -5.68
N VAL A 44 13.91 -9.64 -6.03
CA VAL A 44 14.27 -8.23 -6.27
C VAL A 44 13.50 -7.66 -7.46
N LEU A 45 13.42 -8.41 -8.58
CA LEU A 45 12.67 -7.99 -9.77
C LEU A 45 11.17 -7.93 -9.50
N TYR A 46 10.63 -8.91 -8.76
CA TYR A 46 9.25 -8.92 -8.32
C TYR A 46 8.89 -7.68 -7.49
N ARG A 47 9.67 -7.37 -6.43
CA ARG A 47 9.45 -6.15 -5.64
C ARG A 47 9.60 -4.87 -6.45
N ARG A 48 10.52 -4.88 -7.43
CA ARG A 48 10.75 -3.72 -8.29
C ARG A 48 9.56 -3.45 -9.20
N ASN A 49 9.03 -4.46 -9.88
CA ASN A 49 8.09 -4.26 -10.97
C ASN A 49 6.62 -4.50 -10.57
N ASP A 50 6.37 -5.47 -9.68
CA ASP A 50 5.01 -5.94 -9.42
C ASP A 50 4.42 -5.40 -8.11
N ILE A 51 5.26 -4.93 -7.17
CA ILE A 51 4.82 -4.57 -5.81
C ILE A 51 5.07 -3.09 -5.49
N GLY A 52 4.03 -2.41 -5.01
CA GLY A 52 4.13 -1.13 -4.31
C GLY A 52 3.94 -1.34 -2.81
N PHE A 53 4.77 -0.69 -1.99
CA PHE A 53 4.63 -0.70 -0.52
C PHE A 53 4.29 0.67 0.02
N VAL A 54 3.30 0.72 0.92
CA VAL A 54 2.93 1.88 1.71
C VAL A 54 2.98 1.47 3.19
N PHE A 55 3.82 2.13 3.97
CA PHE A 55 4.04 1.83 5.38
C PHE A 55 3.40 2.88 6.29
N GLN A 56 3.20 2.53 7.55
CA GLN A 56 2.74 3.45 8.59
C GLN A 56 3.71 4.62 8.79
N PHE A 57 5.01 4.35 8.79
CA PHE A 57 6.06 5.38 8.77
C PHE A 57 6.51 5.55 7.32
N TYR A 58 6.34 6.71 6.78
CA TYR A 58 6.39 7.06 5.35
C TYR A 58 7.65 6.59 4.60
N ASN A 59 8.77 6.35 5.32
CA ASN A 59 10.06 5.86 4.79
C ASN A 59 10.56 6.69 3.59
N LEU A 60 10.36 8.00 3.64
CA LEU A 60 10.89 8.92 2.65
C LEU A 60 12.38 9.13 2.88
N VAL A 61 13.12 9.36 1.79
CA VAL A 61 14.52 9.76 1.86
C VAL A 61 14.57 11.25 2.24
N PRO A 62 15.09 11.61 3.42
CA PRO A 62 14.93 12.96 3.97
C PRO A 62 15.66 14.04 3.17
N ASN A 63 16.75 13.68 2.48
CA ASN A 63 17.60 14.58 1.69
C ASN A 63 17.18 14.67 0.22
N LEU A 64 16.07 14.04 -0.17
CA LEU A 64 15.47 14.16 -1.49
C LEU A 64 14.17 14.95 -1.39
N THR A 65 13.87 15.74 -2.41
CA THR A 65 12.60 16.44 -2.56
C THR A 65 11.45 15.44 -2.74
N VAL A 66 10.23 15.94 -2.69
CA VAL A 66 9.00 15.16 -2.98
C VAL A 66 9.10 14.51 -4.36
N LEU A 67 9.48 15.28 -5.38
CA LEU A 67 9.64 14.75 -6.75
C LEU A 67 10.71 13.68 -6.81
N GLU A 68 11.90 13.95 -6.29
CA GLU A 68 13.03 13.02 -6.30
C GLU A 68 12.73 11.71 -5.54
N ASN A 69 11.97 11.76 -4.44
CA ASN A 69 11.51 10.57 -3.72
C ASN A 69 10.65 9.65 -4.59
N VAL A 70 9.81 10.21 -5.46
CA VAL A 70 8.95 9.45 -6.38
C VAL A 70 9.75 8.99 -7.61
N GLU A 71 10.55 9.85 -8.20
CA GLU A 71 11.40 9.54 -9.35
C GLU A 71 12.39 8.41 -9.05
N LEU A 72 12.99 8.40 -7.87
CA LEU A 72 13.91 7.33 -7.43
C LEU A 72 13.26 5.94 -7.56
N ALA A 73 11.99 5.81 -7.22
CA ALA A 73 11.26 4.55 -7.36
C ALA A 73 10.86 4.28 -8.81
N ALA A 74 10.35 5.29 -9.51
CA ALA A 74 9.91 5.20 -10.91
C ALA A 74 11.05 4.78 -11.84
N HIS A 75 12.23 5.39 -11.73
CA HIS A 75 13.39 5.09 -12.56
C HIS A 75 13.90 3.65 -12.45
N THR A 76 13.52 2.92 -11.40
CA THR A 76 13.87 1.50 -11.27
C THR A 76 13.01 0.58 -12.12
N CYS A 77 11.87 1.05 -12.64
CA CYS A 77 10.86 0.26 -13.34
C CYS A 77 10.78 0.63 -14.83
N LYS A 78 10.52 -0.37 -15.68
CA LYS A 78 10.42 -0.13 -17.14
C LYS A 78 9.14 0.61 -17.53
N ASP A 79 8.02 0.24 -16.90
CA ASP A 79 6.67 0.72 -17.24
C ASP A 79 6.14 1.70 -16.18
N SER A 80 7.07 2.49 -15.58
CA SER A 80 6.71 3.47 -14.55
C SER A 80 5.82 4.58 -15.09
N LEU A 81 4.97 5.10 -14.22
CA LEU A 81 4.18 6.30 -14.47
C LEU A 81 5.04 7.55 -14.32
N ASN A 82 4.59 8.65 -14.94
CA ASN A 82 5.23 9.96 -14.74
C ASN A 82 5.11 10.39 -13.27
N ALA A 83 6.23 10.77 -12.66
CA ALA A 83 6.28 11.14 -11.24
C ALA A 83 5.47 12.42 -10.94
N VAL A 84 5.54 13.42 -11.82
CA VAL A 84 4.80 14.68 -11.66
C VAL A 84 3.31 14.43 -11.74
N ASP A 85 2.84 13.69 -12.75
CA ASP A 85 1.43 13.35 -12.93
C ASP A 85 0.90 12.53 -11.74
N THR A 86 1.72 11.62 -11.22
CA THR A 86 1.37 10.81 -10.05
C THR A 86 1.26 11.67 -8.79
N LEU A 87 2.16 12.64 -8.61
CA LEU A 87 2.11 13.59 -7.49
C LEU A 87 0.91 14.55 -7.62
N GLU A 88 0.56 14.97 -8.83
CA GLU A 88 -0.64 15.77 -9.06
C GLU A 88 -1.91 15.00 -8.69
N LYS A 89 -2.03 13.73 -9.06
CA LYS A 89 -3.15 12.84 -8.68
C LYS A 89 -3.36 12.72 -7.17
N VAL A 90 -2.27 12.75 -6.39
CA VAL A 90 -2.35 12.71 -4.92
C VAL A 90 -2.44 14.10 -4.27
N GLY A 91 -2.60 15.16 -5.07
CA GLY A 91 -2.79 16.54 -4.59
C GLY A 91 -1.52 17.21 -4.08
N LEU A 92 -0.35 16.88 -4.65
CA LEU A 92 0.96 17.41 -4.24
C LEU A 92 1.69 18.19 -5.33
N LYS A 93 0.98 18.69 -6.35
CA LYS A 93 1.55 19.49 -7.45
C LYS A 93 2.39 20.66 -6.95
N GLU A 94 1.91 21.37 -5.94
CA GLU A 94 2.56 22.57 -5.39
C GLU A 94 3.70 22.25 -4.40
N ARG A 95 3.98 20.96 -4.16
CA ARG A 95 4.96 20.47 -3.19
C ARG A 95 6.17 19.78 -3.80
N LEU A 96 6.30 19.74 -5.12
CA LEU A 96 7.32 18.96 -5.83
C LEU A 96 8.75 19.21 -5.33
N ASN A 97 9.08 20.47 -5.03
CA ASN A 97 10.41 20.90 -4.61
C ASN A 97 10.59 20.93 -3.08
N ASN A 98 9.55 20.60 -2.30
CA ASN A 98 9.65 20.54 -0.84
C ASN A 98 10.41 19.28 -0.40
N PHE A 99 11.11 19.37 0.73
CA PHE A 99 11.70 18.23 1.42
C PHE A 99 10.69 17.60 2.40
N PRO A 100 10.84 16.32 2.76
CA PRO A 100 9.95 15.65 3.71
C PRO A 100 9.75 16.41 5.02
N SER A 101 10.79 17.07 5.54
CA SER A 101 10.73 17.86 6.77
C SER A 101 9.81 19.10 6.68
N GLN A 102 9.43 19.50 5.48
CA GLN A 102 8.56 20.67 5.22
C GLN A 102 7.09 20.25 5.01
N LEU A 103 6.78 18.96 5.15
CA LEU A 103 5.48 18.39 4.89
C LEU A 103 4.78 17.96 6.18
N SER A 104 3.45 18.09 6.21
CA SER A 104 2.62 17.44 7.22
C SER A 104 2.69 15.91 7.09
N GLY A 105 2.31 15.19 8.16
CA GLY A 105 2.26 13.72 8.11
C GLY A 105 1.40 13.16 6.98
N GLY A 106 0.25 13.79 6.73
CA GLY A 106 -0.63 13.38 5.61
C GLY A 106 -0.02 13.67 4.24
N GLU A 107 0.71 14.78 4.07
CA GLU A 107 1.45 15.05 2.84
C GLU A 107 2.56 14.02 2.63
N GLN A 108 3.34 13.69 3.68
CA GLN A 108 4.37 12.66 3.61
C GLN A 108 3.78 11.28 3.24
N GLN A 109 2.61 10.94 3.80
CA GLN A 109 1.92 9.70 3.44
C GLN A 109 1.48 9.71 1.98
N ARG A 110 0.95 10.83 1.46
CA ARG A 110 0.63 10.95 0.03
C ARG A 110 1.86 10.82 -0.87
N VAL A 111 3.02 11.35 -0.47
CA VAL A 111 4.30 11.11 -1.19
C VAL A 111 4.65 9.62 -1.19
N SER A 112 4.52 8.93 -0.04
CA SER A 112 4.78 7.50 0.07
C SER A 112 3.86 6.68 -0.86
N ILE A 113 2.58 7.05 -0.94
CA ILE A 113 1.60 6.42 -1.86
C ILE A 113 1.97 6.72 -3.32
N ALA A 114 2.26 7.98 -3.66
CA ALA A 114 2.68 8.37 -5.01
C ALA A 114 3.93 7.59 -5.45
N ARG A 115 4.93 7.48 -4.56
CA ARG A 115 6.14 6.69 -4.79
C ARG A 115 5.83 5.21 -5.09
N ALA A 116 4.87 4.63 -4.38
CA ALA A 116 4.46 3.25 -4.60
C ALA A 116 3.70 3.08 -5.91
N ILE A 117 2.78 3.99 -6.24
CA ILE A 117 1.96 3.97 -7.46
C ILE A 117 2.79 4.28 -8.70
N ALA A 118 3.77 5.21 -8.63
CA ALA A 118 4.61 5.61 -9.76
C ALA A 118 5.38 4.44 -10.38
N LYS A 119 5.61 3.38 -9.63
CA LYS A 119 6.17 2.12 -10.13
C LYS A 119 5.23 1.37 -11.09
N ASN A 120 3.94 1.75 -11.15
CA ASN A 120 2.87 1.05 -11.86
C ASN A 120 2.74 -0.43 -11.41
N PRO A 121 2.64 -0.71 -10.09
CA PRO A 121 2.67 -2.07 -9.58
C PRO A 121 1.35 -2.80 -9.84
N LYS A 122 1.38 -4.13 -9.90
CA LYS A 122 0.17 -4.97 -9.95
C LYS A 122 -0.54 -5.04 -8.61
N LEU A 123 0.21 -4.92 -7.51
CA LEU A 123 -0.26 -5.09 -6.15
C LEU A 123 0.30 -3.99 -5.24
N LEU A 124 -0.60 -3.24 -4.61
CA LEU A 124 -0.26 -2.23 -3.61
C LEU A 124 -0.50 -2.81 -2.21
N LEU A 125 0.56 -2.91 -1.43
CA LEU A 125 0.56 -3.44 -0.06
C LEU A 125 0.65 -2.29 0.93
N CYS A 126 -0.39 -2.11 1.76
CA CYS A 126 -0.50 -1.01 2.72
C CYS A 126 -0.54 -1.58 4.14
N ASP A 127 0.49 -1.28 4.93
CA ASP A 127 0.56 -1.67 6.34
C ASP A 127 0.22 -0.47 7.23
N GLU A 128 -0.97 -0.48 7.83
CA GLU A 128 -1.50 0.58 8.73
C GLU A 128 -1.31 2.01 8.16
N PRO A 129 -1.71 2.30 6.90
CA PRO A 129 -1.34 3.54 6.21
C PRO A 129 -1.91 4.81 6.85
N THR A 130 -2.81 4.68 7.82
CA THR A 130 -3.43 5.79 8.56
C THR A 130 -3.06 5.82 10.04
N GLY A 131 -2.25 4.87 10.50
CA GLY A 131 -1.97 4.68 11.93
C GLY A 131 -1.22 5.82 12.63
N ALA A 132 -0.60 6.74 11.87
CA ALA A 132 0.10 7.92 12.37
C ALA A 132 -0.61 9.24 12.02
N LEU A 133 -1.87 9.19 11.55
CA LEU A 133 -2.61 10.34 11.04
C LEU A 133 -3.85 10.63 11.91
N ASP A 134 -4.27 11.90 11.90
CA ASP A 134 -5.58 12.30 12.43
C ASP A 134 -6.71 11.73 11.57
N TYR A 135 -7.93 11.79 12.09
CA TYR A 135 -9.11 11.23 11.45
C TYR A 135 -9.37 11.74 10.03
N ASP A 136 -9.38 13.05 9.85
CA ASP A 136 -9.73 13.67 8.55
C ASP A 136 -8.67 13.35 7.50
N THR A 137 -7.39 13.47 7.87
CA THR A 137 -6.26 13.10 7.02
C THR A 137 -6.28 11.60 6.69
N GLY A 138 -6.53 10.76 7.69
CA GLY A 138 -6.68 9.30 7.50
C GLY A 138 -7.79 8.96 6.51
N LYS A 139 -8.95 9.65 6.59
CA LYS A 139 -10.06 9.47 5.67
C LYS A 139 -9.69 9.83 4.23
N GLN A 140 -8.94 10.92 4.03
CA GLN A 140 -8.43 11.30 2.71
C GLN A 140 -7.47 10.26 2.13
N ILE A 141 -6.58 9.70 2.94
CA ILE A 141 -5.66 8.63 2.53
C ILE A 141 -6.43 7.37 2.11
N LEU A 142 -7.42 6.96 2.90
CA LEU A 142 -8.23 5.78 2.57
C LEU A 142 -9.09 6.02 1.31
N GLN A 143 -9.59 7.23 1.09
CA GLN A 143 -10.29 7.60 -0.14
C GLN A 143 -9.35 7.49 -1.35
N LEU A 144 -8.12 7.99 -1.24
CA LEU A 144 -7.10 7.87 -2.28
C LEU A 144 -6.81 6.40 -2.63
N LEU A 145 -6.64 5.54 -1.62
CA LEU A 145 -6.41 4.10 -1.83
C LEU A 145 -7.63 3.41 -2.45
N GLN A 146 -8.84 3.76 -2.02
CA GLN A 146 -10.07 3.24 -2.62
C GLN A 146 -10.23 3.69 -4.08
N ASP A 147 -9.93 4.94 -4.38
CA ASP A 147 -9.95 5.48 -5.75
C ASP A 147 -8.92 4.80 -6.65
N THR A 148 -7.70 4.58 -6.17
CA THR A 148 -6.66 3.82 -6.87
C THR A 148 -7.15 2.42 -7.23
N CYS A 149 -7.79 1.73 -6.29
CA CYS A 149 -8.37 0.42 -6.55
C CYS A 149 -9.50 0.48 -7.58
N ARG A 150 -10.44 1.43 -7.44
CA ARG A 150 -11.68 1.48 -8.24
C ARG A 150 -11.49 2.07 -9.63
N LYS A 151 -10.70 3.14 -9.73
CA LYS A 151 -10.55 3.92 -10.98
C LYS A 151 -9.39 3.42 -11.84
N GLU A 152 -8.32 2.94 -11.20
CA GLU A 152 -7.11 2.47 -11.90
C GLU A 152 -7.03 0.94 -11.99
N GLY A 153 -7.98 0.21 -11.36
CA GLY A 153 -8.05 -1.26 -11.40
C GLY A 153 -6.92 -1.95 -10.64
N MET A 154 -6.18 -1.23 -9.81
CA MET A 154 -5.05 -1.76 -9.04
C MET A 154 -5.55 -2.60 -7.86
N THR A 155 -4.94 -3.76 -7.64
CA THR A 155 -5.24 -4.54 -6.44
C THR A 155 -4.57 -3.91 -5.22
N VAL A 156 -5.37 -3.55 -4.20
CA VAL A 156 -4.89 -2.95 -2.95
C VAL A 156 -5.14 -3.90 -1.79
N ILE A 157 -4.10 -4.29 -1.07
CA ILE A 157 -4.20 -5.02 0.20
C ILE A 157 -3.92 -4.03 1.32
N LEU A 158 -4.94 -3.75 2.11
CA LEU A 158 -4.88 -2.88 3.28
C LEU A 158 -4.86 -3.72 4.55
N ILE A 159 -3.80 -3.61 5.34
CA ILE A 159 -3.73 -4.17 6.68
C ILE A 159 -4.09 -3.08 7.69
N THR A 160 -4.98 -3.41 8.63
CA THR A 160 -5.32 -2.51 9.73
C THR A 160 -5.87 -3.30 10.93
N HIS A 161 -5.81 -2.69 12.10
CA HIS A 161 -6.50 -3.16 13.29
C HIS A 161 -7.87 -2.47 13.47
N ASN A 162 -8.17 -1.43 12.68
CA ASN A 162 -9.44 -0.72 12.75
C ASN A 162 -10.57 -1.50 12.05
N SER A 163 -11.42 -2.13 12.84
CA SER A 163 -12.53 -2.94 12.32
C SER A 163 -13.63 -2.15 11.64
N ALA A 164 -13.74 -0.83 11.90
CA ALA A 164 -14.70 0.04 11.23
C ALA A 164 -14.47 0.15 9.72
N LEU A 165 -13.23 -0.13 9.26
CA LEU A 165 -12.89 -0.14 7.84
C LEU A 165 -13.30 -1.42 7.10
N ALA A 166 -13.81 -2.44 7.81
CA ALA A 166 -14.25 -3.68 7.17
C ALA A 166 -15.25 -3.46 6.01
N PRO A 167 -16.25 -2.56 6.13
CA PRO A 167 -17.28 -2.39 5.09
C PRO A 167 -16.77 -1.85 3.75
N MET A 168 -15.56 -1.20 3.70
CA MET A 168 -15.01 -0.67 2.45
C MET A 168 -14.39 -1.74 1.54
N ALA A 169 -14.14 -2.93 2.08
CA ALA A 169 -13.40 -3.98 1.39
C ALA A 169 -14.29 -4.77 0.43
N ASP A 170 -13.77 -5.18 -0.73
CA ASP A 170 -14.39 -6.22 -1.56
C ASP A 170 -14.24 -7.59 -0.90
N ARG A 171 -13.08 -7.81 -0.30
CA ARG A 171 -12.75 -9.03 0.43
C ARG A 171 -12.19 -8.67 1.80
N LEU A 172 -12.81 -9.17 2.83
CA LEU A 172 -12.39 -9.06 4.22
C LEU A 172 -11.77 -10.37 4.67
N ILE A 173 -10.56 -10.28 5.23
CA ILE A 173 -9.87 -11.43 5.83
C ILE A 173 -9.53 -11.07 7.27
N ARG A 174 -9.94 -11.90 8.23
CA ARG A 174 -9.64 -11.73 9.64
C ARG A 174 -8.50 -12.67 10.07
N PHE A 175 -7.47 -12.08 10.63
CA PHE A 175 -6.32 -12.80 11.19
C PHE A 175 -6.41 -12.89 12.72
N LYS A 176 -6.08 -14.06 13.25
CA LYS A 176 -5.90 -14.28 14.70
C LYS A 176 -4.81 -15.33 14.90
N ASN A 177 -3.78 -15.00 15.70
CA ASN A 177 -2.70 -15.91 16.06
C ASN A 177 -2.05 -16.63 14.86
N GLY A 178 -1.74 -15.88 13.80
CA GLY A 178 -1.11 -16.40 12.58
C GLY A 178 -2.03 -17.20 11.65
N LYS A 179 -3.33 -17.24 11.91
CA LYS A 179 -4.29 -18.00 11.11
C LYS A 179 -5.39 -17.11 10.56
N VAL A 180 -5.93 -17.47 9.40
CA VAL A 180 -7.15 -16.90 8.86
C VAL A 180 -8.33 -17.45 9.68
N LEU A 181 -9.02 -16.55 10.38
CA LEU A 181 -10.20 -16.90 11.18
C LEU A 181 -11.48 -16.83 10.34
N GLU A 182 -11.56 -15.84 9.46
CA GLU A 182 -12.74 -15.55 8.64
C GLU A 182 -12.30 -14.97 7.31
N GLU A 183 -13.00 -15.36 6.25
CA GLU A 183 -12.95 -14.72 4.94
C GLU A 183 -14.37 -14.39 4.51
N LYS A 184 -14.59 -13.13 4.07
CA LYS A 184 -15.88 -12.66 3.60
C LYS A 184 -15.73 -11.84 2.32
N ILE A 185 -16.43 -12.24 1.27
CA ILE A 185 -16.60 -11.45 0.06
C ILE A 185 -17.79 -10.52 0.22
N GLN A 186 -17.62 -9.23 -0.04
CA GLN A 186 -18.67 -8.23 0.06
C GLN A 186 -19.13 -7.83 -1.33
N LYS A 187 -20.42 -8.01 -1.61
CA LYS A 187 -21.00 -7.68 -2.92
C LYS A 187 -21.12 -6.17 -3.16
N ASN A 188 -21.32 -5.40 -2.08
CA ASN A 188 -21.52 -3.96 -2.13
C ASN A 188 -20.63 -3.26 -1.10
N PRO A 189 -19.32 -3.09 -1.40
CA PRO A 189 -18.42 -2.35 -0.51
C PRO A 189 -18.86 -0.90 -0.35
N ILE A 190 -18.80 -0.39 0.89
CA ILE A 190 -19.23 0.97 1.20
C ILE A 190 -18.09 1.96 0.85
N PRO A 191 -18.41 3.10 0.18
CA PRO A 191 -17.45 4.17 0.01
C PRO A 191 -16.94 4.69 1.36
N ILE A 192 -15.63 4.92 1.47
CA ILE A 192 -15.01 5.39 2.73
C ILE A 192 -15.63 6.69 3.24
N ALA A 193 -16.12 7.55 2.35
CA ALA A 193 -16.80 8.79 2.71
C ALA A 193 -18.00 8.58 3.64
N LYS A 194 -18.64 7.38 3.61
CA LYS A 194 -19.80 6.99 4.42
C LYS A 194 -19.43 6.19 5.66
N ILE A 195 -18.14 5.96 5.93
CA ILE A 195 -17.65 5.20 7.08
C ILE A 195 -17.15 6.18 8.13
N GLU A 196 -17.54 5.94 9.39
CA GLU A 196 -17.04 6.61 10.58
C GLU A 196 -16.29 5.60 11.46
N TRP A 197 -15.17 6.02 12.10
CA TRP A 197 -14.36 5.20 13.00
C TRP A 197 -13.73 5.98 14.13
#